data_74dbda9fe2e4ca3bf14eecb9eb90d7ab
#
_entry.id   74dbda9fe2e4ca3bf14eecb9eb90d7ab
#
_cell.length_a   1.000
_cell.length_b   1.000
_cell.length_c   1.000
_cell.angle_alpha   90.00
_cell.angle_beta   90.00
_cell.angle_gamma   90.00
#
_symmetry.space_group_name_H-M   'P 1'
#
loop_
_entity.id
_entity.type
_entity.pdbx_description
1 polymer ?
#
loop_
_entity_poly.entity_id
_entity_poly.type
_entity_poly.pdbx_seq_one_letter_code
_entity_poly.pdbx_strand_id
1 'polypeptide(L)'
;MDGTTGTLAEYAGHVVLVVNVASKCGLTPQYEGLERLQERAQGRGFTVLAFPANNFGGQEPGTDAEIAEFCSTNYAVTFPLMSKISVEGDDKHPLYQALTAAVPTAEGKADFRENLRSHGITPTEDPDVLWNFEKFLIGREGEVAARFAPAVAPDDLTLVAAIEAQLSR
;
A
#
# COMPACT_ATOMS: atom_id res chain seq x y z
N MET A 1 -13.19 -7.26 -1.13
CA MET A 1 -13.18 -8.60 -1.76
C MET A 1 -14.56 -9.28 -1.79
N ASP A 2 -15.62 -8.50 -1.71
CA ASP A 2 -17.02 -8.99 -1.74
C ASP A 2 -17.64 -8.99 -3.16
N GLY A 3 -16.83 -8.67 -4.18
CA GLY A 3 -17.26 -8.60 -5.59
C GLY A 3 -17.94 -7.28 -5.98
N THR A 4 -18.08 -6.32 -5.06
CA THR A 4 -18.58 -4.99 -5.42
C THR A 4 -17.49 -4.19 -6.12
N THR A 5 -17.90 -3.36 -7.09
CA THR A 5 -16.99 -2.44 -7.77
C THR A 5 -17.05 -1.11 -7.04
N GLY A 6 -15.89 -0.61 -6.59
CA GLY A 6 -15.74 0.68 -5.93
C GLY A 6 -14.86 1.65 -6.72
N THR A 7 -14.91 2.91 -6.38
CA THR A 7 -14.03 3.95 -6.89
C THR A 7 -13.38 4.72 -5.74
N LEU A 8 -12.25 5.35 -5.97
CA LEU A 8 -11.65 6.24 -4.96
C LEU A 8 -12.54 7.42 -4.58
N ALA A 9 -13.52 7.77 -5.44
CA ALA A 9 -14.49 8.82 -5.12
C ALA A 9 -15.36 8.51 -3.88
N GLU A 10 -15.51 7.24 -3.51
CA GLU A 10 -16.21 6.83 -2.29
C GLU A 10 -15.47 7.26 -1.01
N TYR A 11 -14.18 7.54 -1.14
CA TYR A 11 -13.31 8.03 -0.07
C TYR A 11 -13.06 9.55 -0.14
N ALA A 12 -13.85 10.28 -0.93
CA ALA A 12 -13.75 11.74 -1.00
C ALA A 12 -13.84 12.37 0.39
N GLY A 13 -12.94 13.30 0.71
CA GLY A 13 -12.84 13.90 2.03
C GLY A 13 -12.09 13.07 3.08
N HIS A 14 -11.66 11.85 2.73
CA HIS A 14 -10.79 11.03 3.59
C HIS A 14 -9.33 11.17 3.20
N VAL A 15 -8.46 11.01 4.17
CA VAL A 15 -7.04 10.72 3.95
C VAL A 15 -6.91 9.21 3.73
N VAL A 16 -6.31 8.81 2.62
CA VAL A 16 -6.24 7.39 2.22
C VAL A 16 -4.79 6.95 2.09
N LEU A 17 -4.44 5.84 2.72
CA LEU A 17 -3.16 5.17 2.53
C LEU A 17 -3.35 3.94 1.65
N VAL A 18 -2.96 4.05 0.38
CA VAL A 18 -2.98 2.93 -0.58
C VAL A 18 -1.70 2.11 -0.42
N VAL A 19 -1.84 0.79 -0.24
CA VAL A 19 -0.72 -0.13 -0.04
C VAL A 19 -0.90 -1.37 -0.90
N ASN A 20 0.13 -1.76 -1.67
CA ASN A 20 0.15 -3.06 -2.32
C ASN A 20 0.72 -4.11 -1.35
N VAL A 21 -0.01 -5.20 -1.16
CA VAL A 21 0.24 -6.16 -0.08
C VAL A 21 0.46 -7.57 -0.59
N ALA A 22 1.11 -8.41 0.23
CA ALA A 22 1.30 -9.82 -0.05
C ALA A 22 1.35 -10.65 1.24
N SER A 23 0.88 -11.91 1.17
CA SER A 23 0.77 -12.82 2.32
C SER A 23 2.06 -13.58 2.64
N LYS A 24 3.00 -13.67 1.68
CA LYS A 24 4.23 -14.48 1.79
C LYS A 24 5.51 -13.64 1.60
N CYS A 25 5.50 -12.42 2.10
CA CYS A 25 6.61 -11.47 2.01
C CYS A 25 7.28 -11.30 3.39
N GLY A 26 8.58 -11.01 3.39
CA GLY A 26 9.27 -10.64 4.64
C GLY A 26 8.69 -9.39 5.31
N LEU A 27 7.99 -8.55 4.54
CA LEU A 27 7.31 -7.33 5.05
C LEU A 27 5.85 -7.57 5.46
N THR A 28 5.31 -8.79 5.31
CA THR A 28 3.93 -9.14 5.69
C THR A 28 3.56 -8.76 7.13
N PRO A 29 4.47 -8.81 8.13
CA PRO A 29 4.17 -8.32 9.48
C PRO A 29 3.77 -6.83 9.56
N GLN A 30 4.00 -6.04 8.51
CA GLN A 30 3.50 -4.65 8.46
C GLN A 30 1.97 -4.54 8.50
N TYR A 31 1.23 -5.61 8.21
CA TYR A 31 -0.23 -5.64 8.40
C TYR A 31 -0.65 -5.22 9.81
N GLU A 32 0.09 -5.66 10.83
CA GLU A 32 -0.17 -5.28 12.22
C GLU A 32 -0.04 -3.77 12.45
N GLY A 33 0.98 -3.15 11.89
CA GLY A 33 1.17 -1.70 11.97
C GLY A 33 0.13 -0.92 11.18
N LEU A 34 -0.28 -1.43 10.00
CA LEU A 34 -1.35 -0.82 9.19
C LEU A 34 -2.69 -0.88 9.94
N GLU A 35 -2.99 -2.00 10.62
CA GLU A 35 -4.21 -2.10 11.43
C GLU A 35 -4.19 -1.13 12.62
N ARG A 36 -3.06 -0.99 13.32
CA ARG A 36 -2.92 0.03 14.37
C ARG A 36 -3.12 1.46 13.85
N LEU A 37 -2.66 1.78 12.64
CA LEU A 37 -2.94 3.08 12.00
C LEU A 37 -4.44 3.25 11.73
N GLN A 38 -5.09 2.22 11.19
CA GLN A 38 -6.52 2.22 10.91
C GLN A 38 -7.31 2.50 12.20
N GLU A 39 -7.07 1.72 13.25
CA GLU A 39 -7.75 1.89 14.55
C GLU A 39 -7.59 3.29 15.13
N ARG A 40 -6.38 3.85 15.06
CA ARG A 40 -6.09 5.17 15.64
C ARG A 40 -6.72 6.33 14.88
N ALA A 41 -6.85 6.21 13.55
CA ALA A 41 -7.14 7.36 12.70
C ALA A 41 -8.48 7.27 11.95
N GLN A 42 -9.15 6.11 11.88
CA GLN A 42 -10.41 5.94 11.16
C GLN A 42 -11.51 6.94 11.60
N GLY A 43 -11.62 7.20 12.89
CA GLY A 43 -12.58 8.17 13.44
C GLY A 43 -12.30 9.64 13.07
N ARG A 44 -11.15 9.90 12.42
CA ARG A 44 -10.72 11.23 11.95
C ARG A 44 -10.80 11.36 10.42
N GLY A 45 -11.43 10.40 9.74
CA GLY A 45 -11.52 10.36 8.27
C GLY A 45 -10.23 9.86 7.61
N PHE A 46 -9.64 8.82 8.16
CA PHE A 46 -8.52 8.08 7.58
C PHE A 46 -8.94 6.64 7.23
N THR A 47 -8.37 6.10 6.17
CA THR A 47 -8.46 4.67 5.90
C THR A 47 -7.23 4.14 5.16
N VAL A 48 -6.88 2.89 5.44
CA VAL A 48 -5.97 2.10 4.62
C VAL A 48 -6.79 1.42 3.52
N LEU A 49 -6.29 1.43 2.28
CA LEU A 49 -6.80 0.59 1.19
C LEU A 49 -5.69 -0.37 0.75
N ALA A 50 -5.87 -1.65 1.03
CA ALA A 50 -4.89 -2.66 0.69
C ALA A 50 -5.26 -3.38 -0.63
N PHE A 51 -4.29 -3.42 -1.54
CA PHE A 51 -4.41 -4.09 -2.84
C PHE A 51 -3.44 -5.27 -2.91
N PRO A 52 -3.90 -6.52 -2.79
CA PRO A 52 -3.05 -7.68 -3.02
C PRO A 52 -2.46 -7.68 -4.42
N ALA A 53 -1.17 -8.01 -4.54
CA ALA A 53 -0.48 -8.06 -5.82
C ALA A 53 0.56 -9.19 -5.84
N ASN A 54 0.60 -9.96 -6.94
CA ASN A 54 1.50 -11.10 -7.09
C ASN A 54 2.73 -10.79 -7.95
N ASN A 55 2.99 -9.50 -8.25
CA ASN A 55 4.05 -9.06 -9.15
C ASN A 55 5.46 -9.34 -8.60
N PHE A 56 5.64 -9.29 -7.29
CA PHE A 56 6.95 -9.36 -6.65
C PHE A 56 7.21 -10.72 -6.03
N GLY A 57 8.05 -11.52 -6.70
CA GLY A 57 8.46 -12.83 -6.23
C GLY A 57 7.34 -13.88 -6.14
N GLY A 58 6.16 -13.62 -6.73
CA GLY A 58 5.01 -14.53 -6.61
C GLY A 58 4.52 -14.69 -5.17
N GLN A 59 4.67 -13.65 -4.34
CA GLN A 59 4.41 -13.71 -2.90
C GLN A 59 2.95 -13.54 -2.50
N GLU A 60 2.04 -13.40 -3.47
CA GLU A 60 0.57 -13.37 -3.26
C GLU A 60 -0.16 -14.32 -4.20
N PRO A 61 0.11 -15.65 -4.14
CA PRO A 61 -0.45 -16.62 -5.08
C PRO A 61 -1.91 -16.97 -4.83
N GLY A 62 -2.45 -16.69 -3.62
CA GLY A 62 -3.79 -17.06 -3.21
C GLY A 62 -4.90 -16.37 -4.01
N THR A 63 -6.11 -16.93 -3.92
CA THR A 63 -7.34 -16.27 -4.37
C THR A 63 -7.73 -15.13 -3.43
N ASP A 64 -8.63 -14.24 -3.86
CA ASP A 64 -9.14 -13.16 -3.01
C ASP A 64 -9.74 -13.69 -1.68
N ALA A 65 -10.45 -14.84 -1.74
CA ALA A 65 -11.02 -15.47 -0.55
C ALA A 65 -9.95 -15.98 0.42
N GLU A 66 -8.89 -16.63 -0.10
CA GLU A 66 -7.77 -17.13 0.72
C GLU A 66 -6.99 -15.97 1.35
N ILE A 67 -6.80 -14.87 0.61
CA ILE A 67 -6.13 -13.67 1.10
C ILE A 67 -6.95 -13.01 2.21
N ALA A 68 -8.26 -12.88 2.02
CA ALA A 68 -9.17 -12.32 3.03
C ALA A 68 -9.16 -13.15 4.32
N GLU A 69 -9.19 -14.47 4.21
CA GLU A 69 -9.09 -15.38 5.35
C GLU A 69 -7.73 -15.25 6.07
N PHE A 70 -6.64 -15.20 5.30
CA PHE A 70 -5.30 -14.99 5.85
C PHE A 70 -5.21 -13.68 6.65
N CYS A 71 -5.66 -12.56 6.09
CA CYS A 71 -5.60 -11.25 6.73
C CYS A 71 -6.47 -11.20 7.99
N SER A 72 -7.67 -11.77 7.95
CA SER A 72 -8.59 -11.83 9.09
C SER A 72 -8.02 -12.69 10.20
N THR A 73 -7.54 -13.89 9.88
CA THR A 73 -7.09 -14.88 10.87
C THR A 73 -5.77 -14.49 11.53
N ASN A 74 -4.81 -13.95 10.76
CA ASN A 74 -3.46 -13.69 11.27
C ASN A 74 -3.26 -12.28 11.81
N TYR A 75 -4.01 -11.29 11.31
CA TYR A 75 -3.79 -9.87 11.60
C TYR A 75 -5.04 -9.12 12.02
N ALA A 76 -6.20 -9.79 12.08
CA ALA A 76 -7.50 -9.17 12.41
C ALA A 76 -7.79 -7.88 11.60
N VAL A 77 -7.40 -7.85 10.34
CA VAL A 77 -7.52 -6.68 9.46
C VAL A 77 -8.97 -6.20 9.38
N THR A 78 -9.19 -4.92 9.66
CA THR A 78 -10.50 -4.25 9.59
C THR A 78 -10.60 -3.22 8.46
N PHE A 79 -9.47 -2.75 7.93
CA PHE A 79 -9.48 -1.83 6.78
C PHE A 79 -9.88 -2.53 5.48
N PRO A 80 -10.37 -1.78 4.47
CA PRO A 80 -10.78 -2.33 3.19
C PRO A 80 -9.65 -3.10 2.48
N LEU A 81 -9.92 -4.37 2.19
CA LEU A 81 -9.08 -5.25 1.42
C LEU A 81 -9.69 -5.43 0.03
N MET A 82 -9.01 -4.93 -0.99
CA MET A 82 -9.47 -4.92 -2.38
C MET A 82 -9.12 -6.22 -3.10
N SER A 83 -9.75 -6.50 -4.23
CA SER A 83 -9.39 -7.63 -5.08
C SER A 83 -7.96 -7.51 -5.59
N LYS A 84 -7.32 -8.65 -5.80
CA LYS A 84 -5.95 -8.72 -6.31
C LYS A 84 -5.84 -8.06 -7.69
N ILE A 85 -4.83 -7.22 -7.85
CA ILE A 85 -4.52 -6.48 -9.08
C ILE A 85 -3.04 -6.64 -9.45
N SER A 86 -2.69 -6.25 -10.68
CA SER A 86 -1.30 -6.00 -11.07
C SER A 86 -0.91 -4.55 -10.76
N VAL A 87 0.26 -4.35 -10.14
CA VAL A 87 0.77 -3.02 -9.77
C VAL A 87 2.04 -2.63 -10.54
N GLU A 88 2.53 -3.52 -11.41
CA GLU A 88 3.75 -3.34 -12.20
C GLU A 88 3.61 -4.10 -13.53
N GLY A 89 4.36 -3.71 -14.56
CA GLY A 89 4.34 -4.34 -15.87
C GLY A 89 3.26 -3.80 -16.82
N ASP A 90 3.09 -4.52 -17.94
CA ASP A 90 2.22 -4.08 -19.05
C ASP A 90 0.74 -4.08 -18.69
N ASP A 91 0.36 -4.89 -17.73
CA ASP A 91 -1.02 -5.03 -17.22
C ASP A 91 -1.27 -4.23 -15.94
N LYS A 92 -0.36 -3.30 -15.59
CA LYS A 92 -0.50 -2.41 -14.42
C LYS A 92 -1.88 -1.77 -14.37
N HIS A 93 -2.57 -1.94 -13.24
CA HIS A 93 -3.90 -1.38 -13.01
C HIS A 93 -3.91 0.15 -13.15
N PRO A 94 -4.95 0.77 -13.76
CA PRO A 94 -5.02 2.22 -13.96
C PRO A 94 -4.81 3.06 -12.70
N LEU A 95 -5.26 2.59 -11.54
CA LEU A 95 -4.99 3.23 -10.26
C LEU A 95 -3.48 3.39 -10.04
N TYR A 96 -2.71 2.32 -10.21
CA TYR A 96 -1.25 2.36 -9.99
C TYR A 96 -0.52 3.12 -11.10
N GLN A 97 -1.05 3.15 -12.33
CA GLN A 97 -0.55 4.06 -13.37
C GLN A 97 -0.66 5.52 -12.93
N ALA A 98 -1.83 5.91 -12.40
CA ALA A 98 -2.06 7.26 -11.91
C ALA A 98 -1.20 7.61 -10.67
N LEU A 99 -1.12 6.71 -9.69
CA LEU A 99 -0.34 6.91 -8.47
C LEU A 99 1.15 7.10 -8.75
N THR A 100 1.72 6.21 -9.57
CA THR A 100 3.16 6.26 -9.91
C THR A 100 3.50 7.46 -10.81
N ALA A 101 2.58 7.90 -11.66
CA ALA A 101 2.75 9.11 -12.47
C ALA A 101 2.70 10.38 -11.61
N ALA A 102 1.81 10.43 -10.61
CA ALA A 102 1.65 11.60 -9.74
C ALA A 102 2.88 11.81 -8.82
N VAL A 103 3.42 10.73 -8.24
CA VAL A 103 4.63 10.76 -7.40
C VAL A 103 5.61 9.67 -7.86
N PRO A 104 6.50 9.99 -8.81
CA PRO A 104 7.38 8.99 -9.45
C PRO A 104 8.42 8.36 -8.52
N THR A 105 8.74 9.01 -7.41
CA THR A 105 9.84 8.61 -6.53
C THR A 105 9.34 8.39 -5.10
N ALA A 106 9.70 7.25 -4.50
CA ALA A 106 9.36 6.92 -3.11
C ALA A 106 10.42 7.44 -2.14
N GLU A 107 10.00 7.98 -0.99
CA GLU A 107 10.87 8.29 0.13
C GLU A 107 11.46 6.99 0.72
N GLY A 108 12.77 6.97 1.01
CA GLY A 108 13.48 5.79 1.52
C GLY A 108 13.82 4.73 0.46
N LYS A 109 13.62 5.01 -0.84
CA LYS A 109 13.82 4.01 -1.90
C LYS A 109 15.27 3.59 -2.11
N ALA A 110 16.25 4.48 -1.88
CA ALA A 110 17.66 4.20 -2.17
C ALA A 110 18.17 3.01 -1.35
N ASP A 111 17.94 3.03 -0.05
CA ASP A 111 18.37 1.97 0.87
C ASP A 111 17.62 0.66 0.56
N PHE A 112 16.34 0.74 0.21
CA PHE A 112 15.56 -0.43 -0.14
C PHE A 112 16.01 -1.06 -1.47
N ARG A 113 16.38 -0.27 -2.46
CA ARG A 113 16.96 -0.76 -3.73
C ARG A 113 18.25 -1.52 -3.48
N GLU A 114 19.13 -1.00 -2.62
CA GLU A 114 20.36 -1.68 -2.27
C GLU A 114 20.10 -2.99 -1.52
N ASN A 115 19.12 -3.00 -0.62
CA ASN A 115 18.67 -4.22 0.05
C ASN A 115 18.20 -5.28 -0.95
N LEU A 116 17.38 -4.93 -1.94
CA LEU A 116 16.93 -5.86 -3.00
C LEU A 116 18.13 -6.43 -3.76
N ARG A 117 19.08 -5.57 -4.16
CA ARG A 117 20.31 -6.02 -4.87
C ARG A 117 21.15 -6.98 -4.05
N SER A 118 21.28 -6.74 -2.75
CA SER A 118 22.02 -7.61 -1.84
C SER A 118 21.41 -9.03 -1.73
N HIS A 119 20.11 -9.15 -2.03
CA HIS A 119 19.39 -10.41 -2.09
C HIS A 119 19.30 -11.01 -3.53
N GLY A 120 20.04 -10.44 -4.47
CA GLY A 120 20.06 -10.90 -5.85
C GLY A 120 18.82 -10.54 -6.67
N ILE A 121 18.03 -9.58 -6.17
CA ILE A 121 16.82 -9.10 -6.85
C ILE A 121 17.17 -7.81 -7.61
N THR A 122 16.85 -7.77 -8.90
CA THR A 122 16.96 -6.52 -9.68
C THR A 122 15.76 -5.63 -9.37
N PRO A 123 15.97 -4.44 -8.78
CA PRO A 123 14.86 -3.52 -8.51
C PRO A 123 14.26 -2.99 -9.79
N THR A 124 12.96 -2.68 -9.76
CA THR A 124 12.30 -1.87 -10.80
C THR A 124 12.89 -0.46 -10.87
N GLU A 125 12.72 0.21 -12.00
CA GLU A 125 13.12 1.60 -12.16
C GLU A 125 11.91 2.55 -11.95
N ASP A 126 12.19 3.83 -11.60
CA ASP A 126 11.15 4.85 -11.51
C ASP A 126 10.42 4.99 -12.86
N PRO A 127 9.11 5.20 -12.84
CA PRO A 127 8.26 5.42 -11.66
C PRO A 127 7.65 4.13 -11.04
N ASP A 128 8.09 2.94 -11.46
CA ASP A 128 7.45 1.69 -11.04
C ASP A 128 7.57 1.41 -9.54
N VAL A 129 6.61 0.64 -9.03
CA VAL A 129 6.59 0.17 -7.63
C VAL A 129 7.80 -0.73 -7.38
N LEU A 130 8.51 -0.52 -6.27
CA LEU A 130 9.75 -1.25 -5.96
C LEU A 130 9.51 -2.69 -5.50
N TRP A 131 8.50 -2.90 -4.64
CA TRP A 131 8.21 -4.18 -4.01
C TRP A 131 6.86 -4.15 -3.29
N ASN A 132 6.49 -5.26 -2.65
CA ASN A 132 5.32 -5.32 -1.77
C ASN A 132 5.43 -4.32 -0.62
N PHE A 133 4.32 -3.81 -0.14
CA PHE A 133 4.18 -2.85 0.96
C PHE A 133 4.71 -1.44 0.64
N GLU A 134 4.76 -1.04 -0.61
CA GLU A 134 4.93 0.36 -0.99
C GLU A 134 3.64 1.14 -0.71
N LYS A 135 3.76 2.37 -0.29
CA LYS A 135 2.62 3.15 0.21
C LYS A 135 2.49 4.46 -0.53
N PHE A 136 1.25 4.82 -0.89
CA PHE A 136 0.88 6.11 -1.45
C PHE A 136 -0.12 6.79 -0.52
N LEU A 137 0.18 8.00 -0.07
CA LEU A 137 -0.69 8.81 0.77
C LEU A 137 -1.50 9.75 -0.11
N ILE A 138 -2.82 9.67 -0.02
CA ILE A 138 -3.76 10.52 -0.74
C ILE A 138 -4.43 11.46 0.26
N GLY A 139 -4.41 12.76 -0.03
CA GLY A 139 -5.05 13.78 0.78
C GLY A 139 -6.57 13.83 0.58
N ARG A 140 -7.26 14.67 1.35
CA ARG A 140 -8.73 14.78 1.36
C ARG A 140 -9.31 15.27 0.02
N GLU A 141 -8.54 15.98 -0.78
CA GLU A 141 -8.94 16.48 -2.11
C GLU A 141 -8.60 15.50 -3.23
N GLY A 142 -8.05 14.31 -2.89
CA GLY A 142 -7.70 13.26 -3.83
C GLY A 142 -6.31 13.41 -4.46
N GLU A 143 -5.52 14.38 -4.05
CA GLU A 143 -4.13 14.53 -4.48
C GLU A 143 -3.22 13.45 -3.86
N VAL A 144 -2.25 12.96 -4.61
CA VAL A 144 -1.21 12.07 -4.06
C VAL A 144 -0.17 12.95 -3.35
N ALA A 145 -0.24 12.98 -2.03
CA ALA A 145 0.56 13.85 -1.18
C ALA A 145 1.99 13.34 -0.95
N ALA A 146 2.18 12.02 -0.90
CA ALA A 146 3.47 11.40 -0.64
C ALA A 146 3.51 9.94 -1.09
N ARG A 147 4.72 9.39 -1.26
CA ARG A 147 4.99 7.99 -1.57
C ARG A 147 6.15 7.48 -0.73
N PHE A 148 6.01 6.31 -0.12
CA PHE A 148 6.99 5.74 0.80
C PHE A 148 7.41 4.35 0.34
N ALA A 149 8.72 4.10 0.38
CA ALA A 149 9.31 2.82 0.03
C ALA A 149 8.79 1.67 0.93
N PRO A 150 8.86 0.42 0.44
CA PRO A 150 8.35 -0.75 1.17
C PRO A 150 8.85 -0.87 2.62
N ALA A 151 10.12 -0.56 2.88
CA ALA A 151 10.73 -0.67 4.21
C ALA A 151 10.27 0.40 5.20
N VAL A 152 9.66 1.50 4.74
CA VAL A 152 9.09 2.52 5.64
C VAL A 152 7.92 1.89 6.38
N ALA A 153 8.13 1.58 7.66
CA ALA A 153 7.15 0.91 8.49
C ALA A 153 5.92 1.80 8.77
N PRO A 154 4.74 1.21 9.06
CA PRO A 154 3.55 2.00 9.36
C PRO A 154 3.66 2.92 10.58
N ASP A 155 4.57 2.62 11.51
CA ASP A 155 4.87 3.44 12.70
C ASP A 155 6.10 4.36 12.51
N ASP A 156 6.68 4.40 11.32
CA ASP A 156 7.77 5.33 11.00
C ASP A 156 7.29 6.78 11.18
N LEU A 157 8.12 7.58 11.84
CA LEU A 157 7.78 8.97 12.17
C LEU A 157 7.50 9.81 10.94
N THR A 158 8.17 9.55 9.82
CA THR A 158 7.98 10.29 8.57
C THR A 158 6.60 10.02 7.99
N LEU A 159 6.20 8.74 7.91
CA LEU A 159 4.87 8.34 7.44
C LEU A 159 3.77 8.86 8.37
N VAL A 160 3.94 8.70 9.69
CA VAL A 160 2.96 9.18 10.67
C VAL A 160 2.81 10.70 10.60
N ALA A 161 3.91 11.45 10.50
CA ALA A 161 3.87 12.91 10.37
C ALA A 161 3.16 13.35 9.08
N ALA A 162 3.39 12.65 7.97
CA ALA A 162 2.71 12.95 6.71
C ALA A 162 1.19 12.70 6.81
N ILE A 163 0.76 11.61 7.44
CA ILE A 163 -0.66 11.32 7.68
C ILE A 163 -1.28 12.41 8.56
N GLU A 164 -0.63 12.77 9.67
CA GLU A 164 -1.13 13.81 10.58
C GLU A 164 -1.24 15.18 9.89
N ALA A 165 -0.29 15.53 9.02
CA ALA A 165 -0.34 16.75 8.23
C ALA A 165 -1.57 16.77 7.28
N GLN A 166 -1.93 15.65 6.67
CA GLN A 166 -3.11 15.56 5.81
C GLN A 166 -4.42 15.57 6.63
N LEU A 167 -4.43 14.93 7.79
CA LEU A 167 -5.60 14.90 8.68
C LEU A 167 -5.94 16.27 9.28
N SER A 168 -4.95 17.17 9.37
CA SER A 168 -5.08 18.51 9.94
C SER A 168 -5.55 19.58 8.93
N ARG A 169 -5.69 19.21 7.65
CA ARG A 169 -6.23 20.05 6.58
C ARG A 169 -7.74 19.94 6.50
#